data_db3f9e8dee5392cb8a8ba877c74fa55e
#
_entry.id   db3f9e8dee5392cb8a8ba877c74fa55e
#
_cell.length_a   1.000
_cell.length_b   1.000
_cell.length_c   1.000
_cell.angle_alpha   90.00
_cell.angle_beta   90.00
_cell.angle_gamma   90.00
#
_symmetry.space_group_name_H-M   'P 1'
#
loop_
_entity.id
_entity.type
_entity.pdbx_description
1 polymer ?
#
loop_
_entity_poly.entity_id
_entity_poly.type
_entity_poly.pdbx_seq_one_letter_code
_entity_poly.pdbx_strand_id
1 'polypeptide(L)'
;MAAYYAEHEGGRNPFNWIRIHSLMSSDTMADYPFDHAGQGETALMLALCPEAVDMTRLGDNTGWYTVTAKDASAELGARGVEMIVERLRQLLRG
;
A
#
# COMPACT_ATOMS: atom_id res chain seq x y z
N MET A 1 -15.72 8.78 3.88
CA MET A 1 -16.06 9.38 5.19
C MET A 1 -16.32 10.87 5.09
N ALA A 2 -15.46 11.65 4.44
CA ALA A 2 -15.67 13.09 4.29
C ALA A 2 -16.99 13.41 3.57
N ALA A 3 -17.32 12.67 2.50
CA ALA A 3 -18.57 12.86 1.77
C ALA A 3 -19.81 12.57 2.63
N TYR A 4 -19.72 11.55 3.47
CA TYR A 4 -20.82 11.22 4.38
C TYR A 4 -21.13 12.39 5.31
N TYR A 5 -20.10 12.93 5.95
CA TYR A 5 -20.30 14.02 6.91
C TYR A 5 -20.80 15.29 6.23
N ALA A 6 -20.25 15.61 5.07
CA ALA A 6 -20.70 16.80 4.35
C ALA A 6 -22.17 16.68 3.94
N GLU A 7 -22.60 15.49 3.48
CA GLU A 7 -23.96 15.24 3.05
C GLU A 7 -24.95 15.29 4.20
N HIS A 8 -24.61 14.64 5.33
CA HIS A 8 -25.55 14.46 6.44
C HIS A 8 -25.63 15.66 7.36
N GLU A 9 -24.62 16.48 7.40
CA GLU A 9 -24.55 17.61 8.33
C GLU A 9 -24.44 18.97 7.65
N GLY A 10 -24.72 19.02 6.35
CA GLY A 10 -24.67 20.25 5.59
C GLY A 10 -23.33 20.96 5.63
N GLY A 11 -22.26 20.20 5.75
CA GLY A 11 -20.90 20.73 5.79
C GLY A 11 -20.49 21.31 7.13
N ARG A 12 -21.30 21.17 8.17
CA ARG A 12 -21.00 21.71 9.51
C ARG A 12 -20.23 20.76 10.40
N ASN A 13 -20.09 19.50 9.99
CA ASN A 13 -19.37 18.52 10.77
C ASN A 13 -17.90 18.93 10.90
N PRO A 14 -17.31 18.89 12.12
CA PRO A 14 -15.90 19.27 12.31
C PRO A 14 -14.93 18.38 11.55
N PHE A 15 -15.37 17.21 11.06
CA PHE A 15 -14.53 16.29 10.31
C PHE A 15 -14.66 16.45 8.79
N ASN A 16 -15.46 17.39 8.30
CA ASN A 16 -15.64 17.54 6.86
C ASN A 16 -14.37 18.05 6.14
N TRP A 17 -13.39 18.56 6.88
CA TRP A 17 -12.10 18.99 6.33
C TRP A 17 -11.14 17.80 6.12
N ILE A 18 -11.47 16.62 6.67
CA ILE A 18 -10.64 15.43 6.52
C ILE A 18 -10.78 14.90 5.09
N ARG A 19 -9.66 14.56 4.48
CA ARG A 19 -9.61 13.91 3.18
C ARG A 19 -8.82 12.61 3.32
N ILE A 20 -9.37 11.54 2.74
CA ILE A 20 -8.72 10.23 2.78
C ILE A 20 -8.23 9.91 1.38
N HIS A 21 -6.94 9.65 1.25
CA HIS A 21 -6.32 9.35 -0.03
C HIS A 21 -5.60 8.01 0.04
N SER A 22 -5.89 7.13 -0.91
CA SER A 22 -5.17 5.88 -1.04
C SER A 22 -3.78 6.15 -1.62
N LEU A 23 -2.76 5.60 -0.98
CA LEU A 23 -1.40 5.64 -1.52
C LEU A 23 -1.12 4.43 -2.41
N MET A 24 -1.87 3.35 -2.21
CA MET A 24 -1.71 2.11 -2.96
C MET A 24 -3.06 1.70 -3.53
N SER A 25 -3.23 1.89 -4.82
CA SER A 25 -4.44 1.45 -5.53
C SER A 25 -4.06 1.20 -7.00
N SER A 26 -4.94 0.55 -7.74
CA SER A 26 -4.71 0.33 -9.16
C SER A 26 -4.55 1.64 -9.93
N ASP A 27 -5.13 2.73 -9.43
CA ASP A 27 -5.01 4.05 -10.05
C ASP A 27 -3.67 4.71 -9.78
N THR A 28 -3.03 4.40 -8.66
CA THR A 28 -1.79 5.05 -8.24
C THR A 28 -0.54 4.20 -8.45
N MET A 29 -0.70 2.88 -8.53
CA MET A 29 0.42 1.95 -8.66
C MET A 29 0.15 0.96 -9.82
N ALA A 30 0.02 1.50 -11.00
CA ALA A 30 -0.51 0.85 -12.21
C ALA A 30 -0.13 -0.62 -12.40
N ASP A 31 1.16 -0.96 -12.33
CA ASP A 31 1.65 -2.31 -12.60
C ASP A 31 2.24 -3.00 -11.37
N TYR A 32 2.07 -2.42 -10.20
CA TYR A 32 2.58 -3.02 -8.97
C TYR A 32 1.64 -4.11 -8.48
N PRO A 33 2.17 -5.27 -8.01
CA PRO A 33 1.32 -6.35 -7.53
C PRO A 33 0.48 -5.94 -6.32
N PHE A 34 -0.82 -6.23 -6.37
CA PHE A 34 -1.73 -6.04 -5.24
C PHE A 34 -2.05 -7.39 -4.65
N ASP A 35 -1.76 -7.56 -3.36
CA ASP A 35 -1.96 -8.82 -2.68
C ASP A 35 -2.06 -8.61 -1.17
N HIS A 36 -2.26 -9.70 -0.46
CA HIS A 36 -2.22 -9.70 1.00
C HIS A 36 -1.07 -10.59 1.43
N ALA A 37 -0.01 -9.98 1.92
CA ALA A 37 1.22 -10.65 2.34
C ALA A 37 1.85 -11.53 1.24
N GLY A 38 1.58 -11.20 -0.02
CA GLY A 38 2.17 -11.87 -1.17
C GLY A 38 3.39 -11.14 -1.70
N GLN A 39 3.53 -11.14 -3.02
CA GLN A 39 4.70 -10.56 -3.69
C GLN A 39 4.86 -9.06 -3.39
N GLY A 40 3.79 -8.30 -3.55
CA GLY A 40 3.85 -6.83 -3.46
C GLY A 40 4.11 -6.34 -2.05
N GLU A 41 3.34 -6.83 -1.09
CA GLU A 41 3.51 -6.41 0.31
C GLU A 41 4.82 -6.92 0.91
N THR A 42 5.20 -8.15 0.61
CA THR A 42 6.48 -8.70 1.08
C THR A 42 7.65 -7.91 0.48
N ALA A 43 7.56 -7.54 -0.79
CA ALA A 43 8.59 -6.74 -1.44
C ALA A 43 8.77 -5.38 -0.76
N LEU A 44 7.68 -4.71 -0.40
CA LEU A 44 7.75 -3.44 0.33
C LEU A 44 8.48 -3.62 1.66
N MET A 45 8.18 -4.70 2.39
CA MET A 45 8.87 -5.01 3.64
C MET A 45 10.35 -5.28 3.43
N LEU A 46 10.72 -6.00 2.37
CA LEU A 46 12.12 -6.26 2.06
C LEU A 46 12.89 -4.96 1.77
N ALA A 47 12.23 -3.99 1.16
CA ALA A 47 12.85 -2.70 0.87
C ALA A 47 12.97 -1.81 2.10
N LEU A 48 11.94 -1.80 2.96
CA LEU A 48 11.85 -0.84 4.07
C LEU A 48 12.30 -1.40 5.40
N CYS A 49 12.11 -2.70 5.63
CA CYS A 49 12.40 -3.34 6.91
C CYS A 49 12.80 -4.80 6.68
N PRO A 50 13.92 -5.05 6.00
CA PRO A 50 14.30 -6.42 5.62
C PRO A 50 14.49 -7.35 6.82
N GLU A 51 14.85 -6.82 7.97
CA GLU A 51 15.04 -7.60 9.20
C GLU A 51 13.74 -8.20 9.72
N ALA A 52 12.59 -7.73 9.26
CA ALA A 52 11.29 -8.27 9.63
C ALA A 52 10.83 -9.42 8.72
N VAL A 53 11.61 -9.76 7.69
CA VAL A 53 11.23 -10.76 6.69
C VAL A 53 12.27 -11.88 6.69
N ASP A 54 11.79 -13.12 6.79
CA ASP A 54 12.65 -14.31 6.70
C ASP A 54 12.21 -15.17 5.52
N MET A 55 12.82 -14.93 4.37
CA MET A 55 12.50 -15.65 3.13
C MET A 55 12.90 -17.12 3.18
N THR A 56 13.77 -17.51 4.13
CA THR A 56 14.15 -18.92 4.26
C THR A 56 13.00 -19.78 4.78
N ARG A 57 11.96 -19.15 5.31
CA ARG A 57 10.80 -19.84 5.87
C ARG A 57 9.61 -19.91 4.92
N LEU A 58 9.81 -19.67 3.65
CA LEU A 58 8.74 -19.78 2.65
C LEU A 58 8.05 -21.14 2.65
N GLY A 59 8.81 -22.21 2.95
CA GLY A 59 8.26 -23.55 3.03
C GLY A 59 7.21 -23.75 4.11
N ASP A 60 7.18 -22.87 5.11
CA ASP A 60 6.18 -22.92 6.19
C ASP A 60 4.89 -22.21 5.79
N ASN A 61 4.88 -21.52 4.66
CA ASN A 61 3.75 -20.73 4.20
C ASN A 61 2.68 -21.61 3.58
N THR A 62 1.52 -21.69 4.23
CA THR A 62 0.40 -22.51 3.77
C THR A 62 -0.80 -21.70 3.29
N GLY A 63 -0.73 -20.36 3.36
CA GLY A 63 -1.82 -19.50 2.94
C GLY A 63 -1.91 -19.43 1.41
N TRP A 64 -3.08 -19.73 0.85
CA TRP A 64 -3.27 -19.65 -0.60
C TRP A 64 -3.08 -18.22 -1.14
N TYR A 65 -3.41 -17.24 -0.32
CA TYR A 65 -3.32 -15.82 -0.69
C TYR A 65 -1.90 -15.27 -0.62
N THR A 66 -0.97 -16.02 -0.04
CA THR A 66 0.43 -15.61 0.09
C THR A 66 1.37 -16.38 -0.84
N VAL A 67 0.81 -17.14 -1.77
CA VAL A 67 1.60 -18.03 -2.64
C VAL A 67 2.61 -17.27 -3.48
N THR A 68 2.36 -16.00 -3.81
CA THR A 68 3.28 -15.17 -4.62
C THR A 68 4.42 -14.56 -3.82
N ALA A 69 4.45 -14.73 -2.49
CA ALA A 69 5.51 -14.14 -1.66
C ALA A 69 6.91 -14.61 -2.09
N LYS A 70 7.02 -15.80 -2.66
CA LYS A 70 8.29 -16.34 -3.17
C LYS A 70 8.92 -15.46 -4.26
N ASP A 71 8.11 -14.66 -4.94
CA ASP A 71 8.56 -13.82 -6.05
C ASP A 71 8.91 -12.39 -5.58
N ALA A 72 8.82 -12.12 -4.28
CA ALA A 72 9.14 -10.82 -3.74
C ALA A 72 10.65 -10.54 -3.80
N SER A 73 10.99 -9.28 -4.02
CA SER A 73 12.38 -8.82 -3.99
C SER A 73 12.47 -7.40 -3.44
N ALA A 74 13.63 -7.04 -2.91
CA ALA A 74 13.87 -5.69 -2.45
C ALA A 74 13.81 -4.68 -3.59
N GLU A 75 14.23 -5.07 -4.80
CA GLU A 75 14.18 -4.21 -5.98
C GLU A 75 12.73 -3.89 -6.36
N LEU A 76 11.85 -4.87 -6.36
CA LEU A 76 10.42 -4.64 -6.59
C LEU A 76 9.86 -3.71 -5.52
N GLY A 77 10.21 -3.96 -4.25
CA GLY A 77 9.78 -3.14 -3.14
C GLY A 77 10.23 -1.69 -3.27
N ALA A 78 11.47 -1.46 -3.68
CA ALA A 78 12.00 -0.11 -3.90
C ALA A 78 11.19 0.62 -4.96
N ARG A 79 10.78 -0.07 -6.02
CA ARG A 79 9.92 0.53 -7.05
C ARG A 79 8.56 0.92 -6.48
N GLY A 80 7.99 0.05 -5.65
CA GLY A 80 6.73 0.35 -4.97
C GLY A 80 6.84 1.56 -4.05
N VAL A 81 7.94 1.67 -3.30
CA VAL A 81 8.19 2.82 -2.43
C VAL A 81 8.25 4.11 -3.25
N GLU A 82 8.93 4.10 -4.40
CA GLU A 82 8.99 5.28 -5.26
C GLU A 82 7.61 5.70 -5.75
N MET A 83 6.77 4.76 -6.12
CA MET A 83 5.40 5.03 -6.54
C MET A 83 4.58 5.67 -5.41
N ILE A 84 4.70 5.15 -4.20
CA ILE A 84 4.02 5.69 -3.02
C ILE A 84 4.50 7.11 -2.72
N VAL A 85 5.80 7.33 -2.73
CA VAL A 85 6.39 8.64 -2.46
C VAL A 85 5.95 9.66 -3.52
N GLU A 86 5.92 9.27 -4.78
CA GLU A 86 5.45 10.16 -5.85
C GLU A 86 3.98 10.51 -5.67
N ARG A 87 3.17 9.55 -5.26
CA ARG A 87 1.75 9.83 -4.94
C ARG A 87 1.63 10.84 -3.81
N LEU A 88 2.43 10.69 -2.76
CA LEU A 88 2.46 11.65 -1.65
C LEU A 88 2.85 13.04 -2.13
N ARG A 89 3.87 13.14 -3.00
CA ARG A 89 4.28 14.43 -3.55
C ARG A 89 3.14 15.10 -4.31
N GLN A 90 2.42 14.34 -5.12
CA GLN A 90 1.27 14.86 -5.87
C GLN A 90 0.19 15.40 -4.93
N LEU A 91 -0.12 14.66 -3.87
CA LEU A 91 -1.14 15.08 -2.89
C LEU A 91 -0.72 16.35 -2.15
N LEU A 92 0.56 16.47 -1.81
CA LEU A 92 1.08 17.64 -1.10
C LEU A 92 1.17 18.89 -1.98
N ARG A 93 1.27 18.74 -3.27
CA ARG A 93 1.26 19.87 -4.21
C ARG A 93 -0.13 20.46 -4.41
N GLY A 94 -1.12 19.77 -3.96
CA GLY A 94 -2.47 20.25 -4.06
C GLY A 94 -3.35 19.61 -5.02
#